data_4106c654716a80546c4b0adf00a5c409
#
_entry.id   4106c654716a80546c4b0adf00a5c409
#
_cell.length_a   1.000
_cell.length_b   1.000
_cell.length_c   1.000
_cell.angle_alpha   90.00
_cell.angle_beta   90.00
_cell.angle_gamma   90.00
#
_symmetry.space_group_name_H-M   'P 1'
#
loop_
_entity.id
_entity.type
_entity.pdbx_description
1 polymer ?
#
loop_
_entity_poly.entity_id
_entity_poly.type
_entity_poly.pdbx_seq_one_letter_code
_entity_poly.pdbx_strand_id
1 'polypeptide(L)'
;MPKPYPARYRANPNRKGKIMSSELIVHTSDAAFEKDVLNADIPVLLDFWAPWCGPCKMIAPILDDIAAEFEGRLKVVKINIDDNEATPSRFGVRGIPTLMVFKNGEVVATKVGALAKVS
;
A
#
# COMPACT_ATOMS: atom_id res chain seq x y z
N MET A 1 9.60 24.25 -8.31
CA MET A 1 9.19 23.35 -7.23
C MET A 1 8.40 22.17 -7.77
N PRO A 2 8.87 20.98 -7.55
CA PRO A 2 8.11 19.84 -8.01
C PRO A 2 6.78 19.75 -7.30
N LYS A 3 5.80 19.21 -7.99
CA LYS A 3 4.51 18.99 -7.38
C LYS A 3 4.65 18.00 -6.26
N PRO A 4 3.93 18.20 -5.16
CA PRO A 4 4.05 17.29 -4.03
C PRO A 4 3.54 15.89 -4.35
N TYR A 5 2.64 15.73 -5.33
CA TYR A 5 2.13 14.42 -5.69
C TYR A 5 1.66 14.40 -7.13
N PRO A 6 1.56 13.19 -7.71
CA PRO A 6 1.05 13.03 -9.06
C PRO A 6 -0.34 13.60 -9.22
N ALA A 7 -0.67 13.96 -10.45
CA ALA A 7 -1.97 14.60 -10.72
C ALA A 7 -3.15 13.75 -10.24
N ARG A 8 -3.05 12.42 -10.34
CA ARG A 8 -4.14 11.54 -9.95
C ARG A 8 -4.42 11.54 -8.46
N TYR A 9 -3.48 12.04 -7.66
CA TYR A 9 -3.65 12.11 -6.22
C TYR A 9 -4.00 13.50 -5.73
N ARG A 10 -4.16 14.44 -6.63
CA ARG A 10 -4.53 15.79 -6.23
C ARG A 10 -5.92 15.77 -5.63
N ALA A 11 -6.08 16.61 -4.63
CA ALA A 11 -7.40 16.79 -4.06
C ALA A 11 -8.36 17.29 -5.13
N ASN A 12 -9.56 16.75 -5.11
CA ASN A 12 -10.62 17.21 -5.98
C ASN A 12 -11.00 18.65 -5.55
N PRO A 13 -10.88 19.63 -6.43
CA PRO A 13 -11.20 21.02 -6.04
C PRO A 13 -12.65 21.20 -5.61
N ASN A 14 -13.52 20.27 -5.99
CA ASN A 14 -14.92 20.34 -5.58
C ASN A 14 -15.18 19.61 -4.28
N ARG A 15 -14.21 18.92 -3.75
CA ARG A 15 -14.37 18.20 -2.49
C ARG A 15 -14.31 19.18 -1.35
N LYS A 16 -15.25 19.09 -0.46
CA LYS A 16 -15.24 19.91 0.74
C LYS A 16 -14.58 19.14 1.86
N GLY A 17 -13.72 19.83 2.61
CA GLY A 17 -13.02 19.24 3.71
C GLY A 17 -11.81 18.44 3.27
N LYS A 18 -11.24 17.73 4.21
CA LYS A 18 -10.00 16.99 4.00
C LYS A 18 -10.28 15.63 3.41
N ILE A 19 -9.31 15.12 2.65
CA ILE A 19 -9.32 13.72 2.25
C ILE A 19 -9.00 12.88 3.49
N MET A 20 -9.85 11.90 3.76
CA MET A 20 -9.56 10.96 4.84
C MET A 20 -8.32 10.15 4.47
N SER A 21 -7.44 9.90 5.44
CA SER A 21 -6.20 9.17 5.17
C SER A 21 -6.50 7.78 4.58
N SER A 22 -7.57 7.12 5.02
CA SER A 22 -7.92 5.81 4.48
C SER A 22 -8.29 5.86 3.00
N GLU A 23 -8.72 7.01 2.50
CA GLU A 23 -9.05 7.16 1.09
C GLU A 23 -7.83 7.18 0.19
N LEU A 24 -6.65 7.37 0.77
CA LEU A 24 -5.41 7.35 0.01
C LEU A 24 -4.90 5.93 -0.20
N ILE A 25 -5.46 4.95 0.51
CA ILE A 25 -5.08 3.56 0.36
C ILE A 25 -5.68 3.02 -0.93
N VAL A 26 -4.84 2.40 -1.75
CA VAL A 26 -5.30 1.76 -2.98
C VAL A 26 -5.48 0.28 -2.71
N HIS A 27 -6.66 -0.25 -2.98
CA HIS A 27 -6.91 -1.68 -2.84
C HIS A 27 -6.75 -2.32 -4.21
N THR A 28 -5.70 -3.09 -4.37
CA THR A 28 -5.39 -3.71 -5.66
C THR A 28 -5.88 -5.15 -5.71
N SER A 29 -5.64 -5.81 -6.82
CA SER A 29 -6.01 -7.20 -7.05
C SER A 29 -4.95 -7.83 -7.94
N ASP A 30 -5.04 -9.16 -8.12
CA ASP A 30 -4.16 -9.84 -9.04
C ASP A 30 -4.25 -9.21 -10.44
N ALA A 31 -5.46 -8.87 -10.88
CA ALA A 31 -5.66 -8.30 -12.20
C ALA A 31 -5.12 -6.87 -12.32
N ALA A 32 -5.17 -6.10 -11.24
CA ALA A 32 -4.76 -4.70 -11.27
C ALA A 32 -3.33 -4.49 -10.77
N PHE A 33 -2.65 -5.57 -10.38
CA PHE A 33 -1.36 -5.46 -9.72
C PHE A 33 -0.31 -4.74 -10.57
N GLU A 34 -0.24 -5.08 -11.83
CA GLU A 34 0.74 -4.45 -12.71
C GLU A 34 0.51 -2.96 -12.79
N LYS A 35 -0.74 -2.55 -13.00
CA LYS A 35 -1.08 -1.14 -13.11
C LYS A 35 -0.83 -0.41 -11.80
N ASP A 36 -1.27 -0.99 -10.70
CA ASP A 36 -1.26 -0.29 -9.41
C ASP A 36 0.10 -0.27 -8.76
N VAL A 37 0.92 -1.30 -8.99
CA VAL A 37 2.18 -1.46 -8.26
C VAL A 37 3.38 -1.39 -9.21
N LEU A 38 3.42 -2.25 -10.22
CA LEU A 38 4.62 -2.37 -11.05
C LEU A 38 4.86 -1.14 -11.91
N ASN A 39 3.80 -0.52 -12.39
CA ASN A 39 3.89 0.65 -13.26
C ASN A 39 3.70 1.96 -12.53
N ALA A 40 3.77 1.95 -11.20
CA ALA A 40 3.60 3.18 -10.43
C ALA A 40 4.78 4.12 -10.64
N ASP A 41 4.49 5.42 -10.67
CA ASP A 41 5.51 6.46 -10.88
C ASP A 41 6.35 6.72 -9.65
N ILE A 42 5.83 6.37 -8.50
CA ILE A 42 6.49 6.63 -7.21
C ILE A 42 6.62 5.30 -6.48
N PRO A 43 7.46 5.25 -5.45
CA PRO A 43 7.58 4.00 -4.68
C PRO A 43 6.23 3.56 -4.11
N VAL A 44 6.08 2.25 -3.97
CA VAL A 44 4.84 1.65 -3.46
C VAL A 44 5.16 0.85 -2.22
N LEU A 45 4.37 1.05 -1.19
CA LEU A 45 4.36 0.18 -0.01
C LEU A 45 3.17 -0.74 -0.15
N LEU A 46 3.43 -2.01 -0.36
CA LEU A 46 2.39 -3.03 -0.58
C LEU A 46 2.20 -3.85 0.68
N ASP A 47 0.96 -3.94 1.13
CA ASP A 47 0.57 -4.67 2.33
C ASP A 47 -0.26 -5.89 1.92
N PHE A 48 0.28 -7.09 2.17
CA PHE A 48 -0.47 -8.33 2.00
C PHE A 48 -1.20 -8.60 3.31
N TRP A 49 -2.52 -8.67 3.26
CA TRP A 49 -3.34 -8.76 4.47
C TRP A 49 -4.56 -9.65 4.26
N ALA A 50 -5.28 -9.92 5.34
CA ALA A 50 -6.56 -10.62 5.28
C ALA A 50 -7.47 -10.10 6.39
N PRO A 51 -8.80 -10.16 6.19
CA PRO A 51 -9.74 -9.62 7.18
C PRO A 51 -9.65 -10.32 8.54
N TRP A 52 -9.25 -11.58 8.57
CA TRP A 52 -9.18 -12.35 9.81
C TRP A 52 -7.86 -12.17 10.55
N CYS A 53 -6.95 -11.41 10.01
CA CYS A 53 -5.59 -11.27 10.55
C CYS A 53 -5.55 -10.15 11.58
N GLY A 54 -5.40 -10.50 12.85
CA GLY A 54 -5.34 -9.51 13.92
C GLY A 54 -4.19 -8.51 13.77
N PRO A 55 -2.94 -9.00 13.59
CA PRO A 55 -1.82 -8.08 13.40
C PRO A 55 -1.98 -7.16 12.19
N CYS A 56 -2.63 -7.63 11.12
CA CYS A 56 -2.90 -6.79 9.96
C CYS A 56 -3.78 -5.60 10.35
N LYS A 57 -4.78 -5.86 11.20
CA LYS A 57 -5.67 -4.80 11.64
C LYS A 57 -4.96 -3.80 12.55
N MET A 58 -3.98 -4.28 13.30
CA MET A 58 -3.24 -3.41 14.20
C MET A 58 -2.38 -2.41 13.46
N ILE A 59 -1.88 -2.76 12.29
CA ILE A 59 -1.04 -1.84 11.52
C ILE A 59 -1.84 -0.97 10.55
N ALA A 60 -3.12 -1.26 10.36
CA ALA A 60 -3.92 -0.50 9.40
C ALA A 60 -3.91 1.01 9.69
N PRO A 61 -4.10 1.47 10.95
CA PRO A 61 -4.04 2.91 11.20
C PRO A 61 -2.66 3.50 10.91
N ILE A 62 -1.60 2.72 11.15
CA ILE A 62 -0.25 3.17 10.86
C ILE A 62 -0.07 3.38 9.37
N LEU A 63 -0.60 2.47 8.56
CA LEU A 63 -0.51 2.61 7.12
C LEU A 63 -1.32 3.79 6.60
N ASP A 64 -2.47 4.05 7.23
CA ASP A 64 -3.26 5.23 6.88
C ASP A 64 -2.45 6.50 7.15
N ASP A 65 -1.76 6.55 8.30
CA ASP A 65 -0.94 7.71 8.64
C ASP A 65 0.23 7.87 7.66
N ILE A 66 0.86 6.77 7.28
CA ILE A 66 1.95 6.80 6.32
C ILE A 66 1.45 7.31 4.97
N ALA A 67 0.28 6.84 4.55
CA ALA A 67 -0.29 7.28 3.27
C ALA A 67 -0.53 8.78 3.27
N ALA A 68 -0.99 9.32 4.38
CA ALA A 68 -1.26 10.76 4.48
C ALA A 68 0.04 11.55 4.54
N GLU A 69 0.99 11.08 5.34
CA GLU A 69 2.25 11.80 5.53
C GLU A 69 3.09 11.86 4.26
N PHE A 70 3.08 10.79 3.49
CA PHE A 70 3.91 10.68 2.29
C PHE A 70 3.10 10.80 1.00
N GLU A 71 1.94 11.40 1.07
CA GLU A 71 1.10 11.56 -0.10
C GLU A 71 1.89 12.18 -1.25
N GLY A 72 1.81 11.53 -2.43
CA GLY A 72 2.54 11.97 -3.62
C GLY A 72 3.98 11.51 -3.68
N ARG A 73 4.52 10.98 -2.59
CA ARG A 73 5.90 10.49 -2.53
C ARG A 73 5.98 9.00 -2.29
N LEU A 74 4.92 8.42 -1.76
CA LEU A 74 4.81 6.98 -1.52
C LEU A 74 3.36 6.61 -1.68
N LYS A 75 3.11 5.58 -2.45
CA LYS A 75 1.75 5.07 -2.67
C LYS A 75 1.56 3.84 -1.79
N VAL A 76 0.53 3.86 -0.95
CA VAL A 76 0.24 2.72 -0.10
C VAL A 76 -0.85 1.89 -0.76
N VAL A 77 -0.55 0.61 -0.97
CA VAL A 77 -1.43 -0.32 -1.67
C VAL A 77 -1.64 -1.54 -0.80
N LYS A 78 -2.86 -2.05 -0.76
CA LYS A 78 -3.19 -3.26 -0.02
C LYS A 78 -3.75 -4.31 -0.97
N ILE A 79 -3.42 -5.57 -0.69
CA ILE A 79 -3.99 -6.69 -1.43
C ILE A 79 -4.48 -7.73 -0.43
N ASN A 80 -5.75 -8.10 -0.56
CA ASN A 80 -6.40 -9.10 0.29
C ASN A 80 -6.06 -10.48 -0.26
N ILE A 81 -5.32 -11.27 0.50
CA ILE A 81 -4.86 -12.57 0.02
C ILE A 81 -5.98 -13.61 -0.06
N ASP A 82 -7.11 -13.37 0.61
CA ASP A 82 -8.24 -14.30 0.50
C ASP A 82 -8.84 -14.28 -0.90
N ASP A 83 -8.79 -13.12 -1.55
CA ASP A 83 -9.39 -12.94 -2.87
C ASP A 83 -8.37 -12.96 -4.00
N ASN A 84 -7.08 -13.03 -3.67
CA ASN A 84 -6.02 -12.85 -4.65
C ASN A 84 -4.86 -13.78 -4.31
N GLU A 85 -4.76 -14.90 -5.03
CA GLU A 85 -3.74 -15.91 -4.74
C GLU A 85 -2.48 -15.75 -5.58
N ALA A 86 -2.61 -15.19 -6.77
CA ALA A 86 -1.50 -15.15 -7.70
C ALA A 86 -0.37 -14.25 -7.22
N THR A 87 -0.70 -13.07 -6.72
CA THR A 87 0.31 -12.11 -6.33
C THR A 87 1.10 -12.58 -5.10
N PRO A 88 0.46 -13.02 -4.00
CA PRO A 88 1.27 -13.52 -2.88
C PRO A 88 2.11 -14.73 -3.27
N SER A 89 1.60 -15.60 -4.12
CA SER A 89 2.36 -16.76 -4.58
C SER A 89 3.58 -16.33 -5.38
N ARG A 90 3.40 -15.35 -6.26
CA ARG A 90 4.48 -14.84 -7.11
C ARG A 90 5.64 -14.30 -6.27
N PHE A 91 5.36 -13.67 -5.15
CA PHE A 91 6.38 -13.06 -4.31
C PHE A 91 6.74 -13.88 -3.09
N GLY A 92 6.27 -15.13 -3.03
CA GLY A 92 6.65 -16.05 -1.96
C GLY A 92 6.14 -15.65 -0.59
N VAL A 93 4.99 -15.00 -0.53
CA VAL A 93 4.41 -14.57 0.73
C VAL A 93 3.82 -15.78 1.46
N ARG A 94 4.29 -16.03 2.68
CA ARG A 94 3.84 -17.16 3.48
C ARG A 94 3.16 -16.74 4.77
N GLY A 95 3.36 -15.52 5.18
CA GLY A 95 2.75 -15.04 6.42
C GLY A 95 2.25 -13.63 6.22
N ILE A 96 1.32 -13.22 7.04
CA ILE A 96 0.76 -11.87 6.98
C ILE A 96 0.74 -11.26 8.38
N PRO A 97 0.87 -9.94 8.46
CA PRO A 97 1.07 -9.05 7.34
C PRO A 97 2.46 -9.21 6.73
N THR A 98 2.57 -9.03 5.43
CA THR A 98 3.86 -8.88 4.77
C THR A 98 3.84 -7.53 4.06
N LEU A 99 4.85 -6.74 4.30
CA LEU A 99 4.99 -5.42 3.69
C LEU A 99 6.17 -5.46 2.74
N MET A 100 5.96 -4.96 1.53
CA MET A 100 7.04 -4.86 0.54
C MET A 100 7.08 -3.46 -0.01
N VAL A 101 8.28 -2.93 -0.20
CA VAL A 101 8.45 -1.67 -0.88
C VAL A 101 8.91 -1.97 -2.29
N PHE A 102 8.18 -1.42 -3.26
CA PHE A 102 8.52 -1.51 -4.67
C PHE A 102 9.05 -0.18 -5.15
N LYS A 103 10.06 -0.22 -5.98
CA LYS A 103 10.58 0.96 -6.63
C LYS A 103 10.90 0.59 -8.06
N ASN A 104 10.30 1.32 -9.00
CA ASN A 104 10.49 1.04 -10.43
C ASN A 104 10.15 -0.41 -10.79
N GLY A 105 9.12 -0.95 -10.16
CA GLY A 105 8.64 -2.30 -10.45
C GLY A 105 9.40 -3.42 -9.76
N GLU A 106 10.34 -3.09 -8.86
CA GLU A 106 11.16 -4.10 -8.20
C GLU A 106 11.03 -3.99 -6.69
N VAL A 107 11.05 -5.14 -6.02
CA VAL A 107 11.02 -5.18 -4.56
C VAL A 107 12.38 -4.74 -4.02
N VAL A 108 12.38 -3.69 -3.21
CA VAL A 108 13.62 -3.19 -2.62
C VAL A 108 13.67 -3.44 -1.11
N ALA A 109 12.56 -3.81 -0.49
CA ALA A 109 12.53 -4.12 0.94
C ALA A 109 11.33 -5.01 1.24
N THR A 110 11.48 -5.88 2.24
CA THR A 110 10.41 -6.77 2.68
C THR A 110 10.45 -6.87 4.20
N LYS A 111 9.27 -6.81 4.82
CA LYS A 111 9.11 -6.98 6.25
C LYS A 111 7.94 -7.91 6.50
N VAL A 112 8.18 -8.97 7.24
CA VAL A 112 7.13 -9.94 7.58
C VAL A 112 6.77 -9.76 9.05
N GLY A 113 5.45 -9.77 9.33
CA GLY A 113 4.94 -9.65 10.67
C GLY A 113 4.61 -8.22 11.03
N ALA A 114 4.17 -8.03 12.28
CA ALA A 114 3.70 -6.74 12.75
C ALA A 114 4.89 -5.79 12.94
N LEU A 115 4.72 -4.55 12.48
CA LEU A 115 5.78 -3.55 12.60
C LEU A 115 6.10 -3.21 14.05
N ALA A 116 5.13 -3.38 14.92
CA ALA A 116 5.32 -3.07 16.33
C ALA A 116 6.40 -3.95 16.96
N LYS A 117 6.78 -5.01 16.31
CA LYS A 117 7.80 -5.91 16.81
C LYS A 117 9.21 -5.48 16.44
N VAL A 118 9.32 -4.40 15.75
CA VAL A 118 10.63 -3.86 15.43
C VAL A 118 11.33 -3.48 16.72
N SER A 119 12.51 -3.91 16.86
CA SER A 119 13.30 -3.60 18.04
C SER A 119 14.64 -3.05 17.60
#